data_dda90c6d3083051a6a2dfa77f16a41df
#
_entry.id   dda90c6d3083051a6a2dfa77f16a41df
#
_cell.length_a   1.000
_cell.length_b   1.000
_cell.length_c   1.000
_cell.angle_alpha   90.00
_cell.angle_beta   90.00
_cell.angle_gamma   90.00
#
_symmetry.space_group_name_H-M   'P 1'
#
loop_
_entity.id
_entity.type
_entity.pdbx_description
1 polymer ?
#
loop_
_entity_poly.entity_id
_entity_poly.type
_entity_poly.pdbx_seq_one_letter_code
_entity_poly.pdbx_strand_id
1 'polypeptide(L)'
;MIILIADSGSTKSDWLAIDEAGNELAKFSTMGFNPYFHSSSLVKKELSGQIEMMKIAPNVGQVFFYGAGSSSAEMCSIIEKGLKAVFSHAEIHVGHDLNGAAYSTWSGEPAITCILGTGSNSCFFDGTEVYEEVPSLAYILGDEGSGSWFGKRLLRAFLYKKLPQNIHNDFVSEFGLSLTDVNKRLYTDPNPNVFL
;
A
#
# COMPACT_ATOMS: atom_id res chain seq x y z
N MET A 1 -21.42 -14.32 9.88
CA MET A 1 -19.93 -14.39 9.77
C MET A 1 -19.44 -13.00 9.38
N ILE A 2 -18.25 -12.59 9.85
CA ILE A 2 -17.62 -11.33 9.40
C ILE A 2 -16.56 -11.66 8.34
N ILE A 3 -16.56 -10.90 7.26
CA ILE A 3 -15.53 -10.92 6.23
C ILE A 3 -14.70 -9.65 6.42
N LEU A 4 -13.38 -9.79 6.53
CA LEU A 4 -12.45 -8.68 6.67
C LEU A 4 -11.66 -8.54 5.38
N ILE A 5 -11.65 -7.35 4.81
CA ILE A 5 -10.95 -7.03 3.56
C ILE A 5 -9.92 -5.96 3.87
N ALA A 6 -8.69 -6.14 3.38
CA ALA A 6 -7.61 -5.19 3.55
C ALA A 6 -6.99 -4.79 2.21
N ASP A 7 -6.82 -3.49 2.02
CA ASP A 7 -5.93 -2.88 1.03
C ASP A 7 -4.70 -2.33 1.75
N SER A 8 -3.53 -2.85 1.43
CA SER A 8 -2.29 -2.55 2.15
C SER A 8 -1.20 -2.03 1.22
N GLY A 9 -1.05 -0.72 1.21
CA GLY A 9 0.13 -0.08 0.64
C GLY A 9 1.37 -0.22 1.52
N SER A 10 2.48 0.38 1.10
CA SER A 10 3.73 0.35 1.87
C SER A 10 3.67 1.17 3.16
N THR A 11 2.79 2.16 3.24
CA THR A 11 2.71 3.12 4.36
C THR A 11 1.51 2.86 5.26
N LYS A 12 0.39 2.50 4.68
CA LYS A 12 -0.92 2.38 5.33
C LYS A 12 -1.65 1.15 4.83
N SER A 13 -2.41 0.50 5.72
CA SER A 13 -3.43 -0.50 5.37
C SER A 13 -4.79 0.00 5.82
N ASP A 14 -5.75 -0.03 4.91
CA ASP A 14 -7.16 0.20 5.21
C ASP A 14 -7.91 -1.13 5.26
N TRP A 15 -8.76 -1.27 6.26
CA TRP A 15 -9.48 -2.49 6.56
C TRP A 15 -10.96 -2.22 6.58
N LEU A 16 -11.73 -3.07 5.91
CA LEU A 16 -13.18 -3.04 5.90
C LEU A 16 -13.73 -4.37 6.43
N ALA A 17 -14.55 -4.30 7.47
CA ALA A 17 -15.33 -5.43 7.95
C ALA A 17 -16.75 -5.37 7.38
N ILE A 18 -17.20 -6.44 6.74
CA ILE A 18 -18.55 -6.57 6.20
C ILE A 18 -19.23 -7.83 6.74
N ASP A 19 -20.56 -7.85 6.69
CA ASP A 19 -21.34 -9.07 6.89
C ASP A 19 -21.47 -9.88 5.57
N GLU A 20 -22.11 -11.03 5.63
CA GLU A 20 -22.35 -11.91 4.48
C GLU A 20 -23.28 -11.28 3.41
N ALA A 21 -24.04 -10.26 3.78
CA ALA A 21 -24.89 -9.50 2.86
C ALA A 21 -24.16 -8.31 2.21
N GLY A 22 -22.89 -8.09 2.58
CA GLY A 22 -22.08 -6.99 2.07
C GLY A 22 -22.28 -5.66 2.80
N ASN A 23 -23.01 -5.64 3.94
CA ASN A 23 -23.16 -4.42 4.71
C ASN A 23 -21.88 -4.11 5.49
N GLU A 24 -21.48 -2.86 5.46
CA GLU A 24 -20.34 -2.37 6.24
C GLU A 24 -20.63 -2.44 7.73
N LEU A 25 -19.74 -3.09 8.49
CA LEU A 25 -19.82 -3.21 9.95
C LEU A 25 -18.83 -2.27 10.64
N ALA A 26 -17.60 -2.16 10.13
CA ALA A 26 -16.56 -1.33 10.71
C ALA A 26 -15.45 -1.05 9.71
N LYS A 27 -14.72 0.05 9.94
CA LYS A 27 -13.47 0.39 9.25
C LYS A 27 -12.35 0.56 10.24
N PHE A 28 -11.15 0.13 9.83
CA PHE A 28 -9.93 0.28 10.61
C PHE A 28 -8.80 0.77 9.71
N SER A 29 -7.76 1.29 10.32
CA SER A 29 -6.55 1.68 9.62
C SER A 29 -5.34 1.30 10.47
N THR A 30 -4.34 0.72 9.82
CA THR A 30 -3.06 0.34 10.44
C THR A 30 -1.90 0.86 9.63
N MET A 31 -0.66 0.65 10.08
CA MET A 31 0.49 0.78 9.21
C MET A 31 0.37 -0.20 8.03
N GLY A 32 1.04 0.12 6.91
CA GLY A 32 1.14 -0.79 5.77
C GLY A 32 1.98 -2.02 6.08
N PHE A 33 1.62 -3.16 5.52
CA PHE A 33 2.37 -4.40 5.69
C PHE A 33 3.00 -4.84 4.37
N ASN A 34 4.29 -4.63 4.25
CA ASN A 34 5.07 -5.10 3.11
C ASN A 34 6.03 -6.20 3.58
N PRO A 35 5.90 -7.45 3.09
CA PRO A 35 6.67 -8.60 3.57
C PRO A 35 8.18 -8.50 3.31
N TYR A 36 8.62 -7.64 2.42
CA TYR A 36 10.06 -7.36 2.25
C TYR A 36 10.69 -6.66 3.46
N PHE A 37 9.89 -5.95 4.26
CA PHE A 37 10.37 -5.15 5.39
C PHE A 37 9.77 -5.58 6.72
N HIS A 38 8.63 -6.28 6.70
CA HIS A 38 7.84 -6.58 7.90
C HIS A 38 7.68 -8.10 8.09
N SER A 39 8.05 -8.57 9.28
CA SER A 39 7.90 -9.97 9.67
C SER A 39 6.46 -10.30 10.09
N SER A 40 6.12 -11.58 10.08
CA SER A 40 4.83 -12.08 10.60
C SER A 40 4.59 -11.72 12.07
N SER A 41 5.65 -11.62 12.88
CA SER A 41 5.55 -11.20 14.29
C SER A 41 5.19 -9.73 14.43
N LEU A 42 5.66 -8.86 13.52
CA LEU A 42 5.26 -7.46 13.49
C LEU A 42 3.79 -7.32 13.09
N VAL A 43 3.35 -8.01 12.04
CA VAL A 43 1.94 -8.02 11.59
C VAL A 43 1.03 -8.43 12.76
N LYS A 44 1.35 -9.54 13.43
CA LYS A 44 0.62 -9.99 14.63
C LYS A 44 0.57 -8.91 15.71
N LYS A 45 1.70 -8.32 16.05
CA LYS A 45 1.82 -7.30 17.12
C LYS A 45 0.94 -6.09 16.82
N GLU A 46 1.04 -5.55 15.62
CA GLU A 46 0.30 -4.35 15.20
C GLU A 46 -1.21 -4.58 15.20
N LEU A 47 -1.66 -5.71 14.64
CA LEU A 47 -3.08 -6.05 14.61
C LEU A 47 -3.62 -6.34 16.01
N SER A 48 -2.88 -7.05 16.85
CA SER A 48 -3.28 -7.33 18.24
C SER A 48 -3.37 -6.05 19.09
N GLY A 49 -2.70 -4.98 18.69
CA GLY A 49 -2.81 -3.66 19.31
C GLY A 49 -4.09 -2.89 18.95
N GLN A 50 -4.81 -3.32 17.91
CA GLN A 50 -6.03 -2.65 17.43
C GLN A 50 -7.26 -3.10 18.25
N ILE A 51 -7.57 -2.38 19.32
CA ILE A 51 -8.62 -2.78 20.30
C ILE A 51 -9.95 -3.06 19.61
N GLU A 52 -10.40 -2.18 18.71
CA GLU A 52 -11.71 -2.33 18.05
C GLU A 52 -11.73 -3.53 17.09
N MET A 53 -10.64 -3.75 16.36
CA MET A 53 -10.49 -4.93 15.49
C MET A 53 -10.48 -6.22 16.31
N MET A 54 -9.85 -6.23 17.48
CA MET A 54 -9.80 -7.39 18.36
C MET A 54 -11.15 -7.76 18.95
N LYS A 55 -12.09 -6.81 19.08
CA LYS A 55 -13.47 -7.09 19.52
C LYS A 55 -14.23 -7.95 18.50
N ILE A 56 -13.96 -7.76 17.20
CA ILE A 56 -14.61 -8.52 16.13
C ILE A 56 -13.85 -9.78 15.72
N ALA A 57 -12.57 -9.86 16.04
CA ALA A 57 -11.68 -10.95 15.62
C ALA A 57 -12.23 -12.37 15.86
N PRO A 58 -12.92 -12.68 17.00
CA PRO A 58 -13.50 -14.02 17.21
C PRO A 58 -14.61 -14.39 16.21
N ASN A 59 -15.25 -13.39 15.57
CA ASN A 59 -16.36 -13.58 14.62
C ASN A 59 -15.91 -13.46 13.16
N VAL A 60 -14.62 -13.17 12.90
CA VAL A 60 -14.05 -13.10 11.56
C VAL A 60 -13.87 -14.53 11.02
N GLY A 61 -14.59 -14.84 9.97
CA GLY A 61 -14.52 -16.15 9.31
C GLY A 61 -13.66 -16.16 8.06
N GLN A 62 -13.50 -14.99 7.40
CA GLN A 62 -12.63 -14.85 6.23
C GLN A 62 -11.86 -13.54 6.29
N VAL A 63 -10.62 -13.58 5.82
CA VAL A 63 -9.76 -12.38 5.65
C VAL A 63 -9.22 -12.39 4.23
N PHE A 64 -9.50 -11.33 3.49
CA PHE A 64 -8.92 -11.05 2.18
C PHE A 64 -7.94 -9.88 2.33
N PHE A 65 -6.66 -10.17 2.21
CA PHE A 65 -5.59 -9.19 2.31
C PHE A 65 -4.91 -9.03 0.95
N TYR A 66 -4.95 -7.81 0.41
CA TYR A 66 -4.24 -7.44 -0.80
C TYR A 66 -3.16 -6.42 -0.46
N GLY A 67 -1.89 -6.78 -0.69
CA GLY A 67 -0.80 -5.95 -0.19
C GLY A 67 0.37 -5.78 -1.13
N ALA A 68 0.95 -4.58 -1.08
CA ALA A 68 2.21 -4.27 -1.74
C ALA A 68 3.31 -5.25 -1.32
N GLY A 69 4.04 -5.79 -2.29
CA GLY A 69 5.11 -6.77 -2.04
C GLY A 69 4.65 -8.20 -1.84
N SER A 70 3.35 -8.49 -1.76
CA SER A 70 2.78 -9.86 -1.68
C SER A 70 2.72 -10.52 -3.07
N SER A 71 3.84 -10.49 -3.81
CA SER A 71 3.93 -10.90 -5.22
C SER A 71 4.39 -12.36 -5.43
N SER A 72 4.74 -13.08 -4.36
CA SER A 72 5.12 -14.48 -4.42
C SER A 72 4.51 -15.27 -3.27
N ALA A 73 4.41 -16.59 -3.42
CA ALA A 73 3.90 -17.49 -2.36
C ALA A 73 4.69 -17.36 -1.05
N GLU A 74 6.01 -17.14 -1.14
CA GLU A 74 6.87 -16.91 0.03
C GLU A 74 6.49 -15.63 0.76
N MET A 75 6.35 -14.52 0.02
CA MET A 75 5.98 -13.22 0.58
C MET A 75 4.56 -13.25 1.15
N CYS A 76 3.61 -13.84 0.45
CA CYS A 76 2.25 -14.04 0.96
C CYS A 76 2.24 -14.83 2.28
N SER A 77 3.06 -15.89 2.39
CA SER A 77 3.15 -16.72 3.61
C SER A 77 3.61 -15.95 4.85
N ILE A 78 4.43 -14.89 4.70
CA ILE A 78 4.84 -14.04 5.83
C ILE A 78 3.64 -13.29 6.40
N ILE A 79 2.85 -12.70 5.53
CA ILE A 79 1.62 -11.95 5.93
C ILE A 79 0.59 -12.93 6.47
N GLU A 80 0.33 -14.03 5.77
CA GLU A 80 -0.63 -15.06 6.19
C GLU A 80 -0.37 -15.58 7.61
N LYS A 81 0.88 -15.90 7.93
CA LYS A 81 1.27 -16.32 9.29
C LYS A 81 0.95 -15.27 10.35
N GLY A 82 1.15 -13.99 10.04
CA GLY A 82 0.82 -12.88 10.94
C GLY A 82 -0.68 -12.75 11.16
N LEU A 83 -1.46 -12.81 10.08
CA LEU A 83 -2.92 -12.77 10.10
C LEU A 83 -3.51 -13.97 10.84
N LYS A 84 -3.06 -15.19 10.54
CA LYS A 84 -3.52 -16.42 11.18
C LYS A 84 -3.28 -16.44 12.69
N ALA A 85 -2.22 -15.79 13.14
CA ALA A 85 -1.93 -15.67 14.59
C ALA A 85 -2.89 -14.74 15.33
N VAL A 86 -3.67 -13.90 14.62
CA VAL A 86 -4.72 -13.02 15.17
C VAL A 86 -6.11 -13.58 14.90
N PHE A 87 -6.37 -13.99 13.67
CA PHE A 87 -7.66 -14.52 13.21
C PHE A 87 -7.58 -16.04 13.07
N SER A 88 -7.36 -16.75 14.17
CA SER A 88 -7.01 -18.18 14.22
C SER A 88 -8.07 -19.11 13.58
N HIS A 89 -9.33 -18.70 13.58
CA HIS A 89 -10.45 -19.47 13.01
C HIS A 89 -10.81 -19.06 11.60
N ALA A 90 -10.27 -17.93 11.11
CA ALA A 90 -10.59 -17.43 9.79
C ALA A 90 -9.85 -18.19 8.69
N GLU A 91 -10.47 -18.29 7.53
CA GLU A 91 -9.80 -18.57 6.26
C GLU A 91 -9.06 -17.32 5.80
N ILE A 92 -7.77 -17.45 5.47
CA ILE A 92 -6.91 -16.32 5.13
C ILE A 92 -6.53 -16.40 3.66
N HIS A 93 -6.83 -15.33 2.93
CA HIS A 93 -6.42 -15.14 1.54
C HIS A 93 -5.50 -13.94 1.47
N VAL A 94 -4.28 -14.15 0.99
CA VAL A 94 -3.29 -13.07 0.77
C VAL A 94 -2.95 -13.01 -0.70
N GLY A 95 -3.04 -11.82 -1.28
CA GLY A 95 -2.72 -11.55 -2.67
C GLY A 95 -1.93 -10.26 -2.84
N HIS A 96 -1.46 -10.05 -4.06
CA HIS A 96 -0.81 -8.81 -4.47
C HIS A 96 -1.83 -7.65 -4.51
N ASP A 97 -1.39 -6.43 -4.24
CA ASP A 97 -2.25 -5.23 -4.27
C ASP A 97 -2.93 -5.02 -5.63
N LEU A 98 -2.25 -5.36 -6.74
CA LEU A 98 -2.84 -5.33 -8.09
C LEU A 98 -4.05 -6.27 -8.24
N ASN A 99 -4.08 -7.42 -7.58
CA ASN A 99 -5.26 -8.28 -7.57
C ASN A 99 -6.46 -7.57 -6.95
N GLY A 100 -6.24 -6.95 -5.77
CA GLY A 100 -7.28 -6.16 -5.09
C GLY A 100 -7.77 -5.00 -5.96
N ALA A 101 -6.86 -4.27 -6.59
CA ALA A 101 -7.19 -3.18 -7.49
C ALA A 101 -7.99 -3.68 -8.71
N ALA A 102 -7.55 -4.77 -9.35
CA ALA A 102 -8.25 -5.37 -10.49
C ALA A 102 -9.67 -5.79 -10.13
N TYR A 103 -9.85 -6.49 -9.01
CA TYR A 103 -11.17 -6.94 -8.57
C TYR A 103 -12.10 -5.78 -8.20
N SER A 104 -11.56 -4.73 -7.55
CA SER A 104 -12.36 -3.57 -7.13
C SER A 104 -12.81 -2.68 -8.29
N THR A 105 -12.09 -2.70 -9.41
CA THR A 105 -12.38 -1.88 -10.59
C THR A 105 -13.08 -2.67 -11.72
N TRP A 106 -13.32 -3.95 -11.52
CA TRP A 106 -13.95 -4.81 -12.50
C TRP A 106 -15.40 -4.36 -12.82
N SER A 107 -15.68 -4.09 -14.09
CA SER A 107 -16.99 -3.64 -14.57
C SER A 107 -17.68 -4.63 -15.53
N GLY A 108 -17.14 -5.84 -15.66
CA GLY A 108 -17.64 -6.87 -16.57
C GLY A 108 -16.91 -6.96 -17.90
N GLU A 109 -15.94 -6.08 -18.16
CA GLU A 109 -15.15 -6.04 -19.39
C GLU A 109 -13.66 -6.06 -19.06
N PRO A 110 -12.82 -6.71 -19.91
CA PRO A 110 -11.37 -6.67 -19.74
C PRO A 110 -10.84 -5.23 -19.69
N ALA A 111 -9.95 -4.95 -18.73
CA ALA A 111 -9.47 -3.61 -18.46
C ALA A 111 -8.01 -3.56 -17.99
N ILE A 112 -7.37 -2.41 -18.18
CA ILE A 112 -6.11 -2.09 -17.53
C ILE A 112 -6.44 -1.38 -16.22
N THR A 113 -5.95 -1.94 -15.12
CA THR A 113 -6.06 -1.36 -13.79
C THR A 113 -4.73 -0.76 -13.38
N CYS A 114 -4.76 0.44 -12.80
CA CYS A 114 -3.58 1.16 -12.36
C CYS A 114 -3.70 1.54 -10.88
N ILE A 115 -2.61 1.35 -10.13
CA ILE A 115 -2.43 1.89 -8.79
C ILE A 115 -1.55 3.14 -8.89
N LEU A 116 -2.01 4.25 -8.31
CA LEU A 116 -1.28 5.50 -8.18
C LEU A 116 -1.27 5.91 -6.71
N GLY A 117 -0.16 5.65 -6.04
CA GLY A 117 0.05 5.95 -4.63
C GLY A 117 1.42 6.58 -4.39
N THR A 118 2.15 6.13 -3.36
CA THR A 118 3.58 6.45 -3.16
C THR A 118 4.42 5.98 -4.35
N GLY A 119 4.16 4.76 -4.86
CA GLY A 119 4.63 4.24 -6.14
C GLY A 119 3.50 4.11 -7.14
N SER A 120 3.77 3.55 -8.31
CA SER A 120 2.76 3.19 -9.31
C SER A 120 2.98 1.80 -9.87
N ASN A 121 1.88 1.13 -10.20
CA ASN A 121 1.91 -0.14 -10.89
C ASN A 121 0.65 -0.31 -11.75
N SER A 122 0.66 -1.25 -12.69
CA SER A 122 -0.50 -1.53 -13.54
C SER A 122 -0.55 -2.99 -13.94
N CYS A 123 -1.75 -3.46 -14.23
CA CYS A 123 -1.99 -4.80 -14.75
C CYS A 123 -3.13 -4.79 -15.77
N PHE A 124 -3.16 -5.81 -16.62
CA PHE A 124 -4.34 -6.15 -17.40
C PHE A 124 -5.12 -7.23 -16.66
N PHE A 125 -6.43 -7.07 -16.58
CA PHE A 125 -7.35 -8.06 -16.00
C PHE A 125 -8.39 -8.45 -17.05
N ASP A 126 -8.47 -9.74 -17.37
CA ASP A 126 -9.40 -10.25 -18.38
C ASP A 126 -10.76 -10.67 -17.82
N GLY A 127 -10.94 -10.53 -16.50
CA GLY A 127 -12.12 -10.98 -15.76
C GLY A 127 -11.89 -12.29 -15.01
N THR A 128 -10.76 -12.94 -15.22
CA THR A 128 -10.37 -14.20 -14.58
C THR A 128 -8.97 -14.11 -13.99
N GLU A 129 -8.00 -13.65 -14.78
CA GLU A 129 -6.59 -13.60 -14.41
C GLU A 129 -6.02 -12.18 -14.55
N VAL A 130 -5.05 -11.88 -13.66
CA VAL A 130 -4.29 -10.64 -13.65
C VAL A 130 -2.94 -10.86 -14.33
N TYR A 131 -2.64 -10.03 -15.33
CA TYR A 131 -1.40 -10.08 -16.10
C TYR A 131 -0.57 -8.82 -15.86
N GLU A 132 0.63 -9.01 -15.32
CA GLU A 132 1.62 -7.93 -15.09
C GLU A 132 2.61 -7.92 -16.26
N GLU A 133 2.23 -7.33 -17.40
CA GLU A 133 3.04 -7.28 -18.61
C GLU A 133 4.23 -6.29 -18.47
N VAL A 134 4.07 -5.26 -17.65
CA VAL A 134 5.09 -4.23 -17.41
C VAL A 134 5.59 -4.38 -15.98
N PRO A 135 6.89 -4.70 -15.79
CA PRO A 135 7.44 -4.86 -14.44
C PRO A 135 7.47 -3.52 -13.68
N SER A 136 7.11 -3.54 -12.40
CA SER A 136 7.34 -2.39 -11.51
C SER A 136 8.84 -2.21 -11.29
N LEU A 137 9.36 -1.02 -11.62
CA LEU A 137 10.77 -0.66 -11.45
C LEU A 137 11.02 0.18 -10.20
N ALA A 138 10.00 0.38 -9.38
CA ALA A 138 9.99 1.16 -8.15
C ALA A 138 10.47 2.62 -8.34
N TYR A 139 10.58 3.37 -7.25
CA TYR A 139 10.80 4.82 -7.30
C TYR A 139 12.09 5.27 -7.98
N ILE A 140 13.11 4.42 -8.10
CA ILE A 140 14.39 4.80 -8.71
C ILE A 140 14.27 4.88 -10.23
N LEU A 141 13.74 3.85 -10.86
CA LEU A 141 13.72 3.71 -12.32
C LEU A 141 12.32 3.84 -12.93
N GLY A 142 11.27 3.74 -12.13
CA GLY A 142 9.88 3.72 -12.56
C GLY A 142 9.00 4.63 -11.70
N ASP A 143 7.83 4.09 -11.35
CA ASP A 143 6.78 4.76 -10.57
C ASP A 143 6.21 6.02 -11.24
N GLU A 144 6.17 6.04 -12.57
CA GLU A 144 5.68 7.18 -13.34
C GLU A 144 4.25 7.57 -12.93
N GLY A 145 4.07 8.87 -12.67
CA GLY A 145 2.78 9.43 -12.24
C GLY A 145 2.45 9.23 -10.75
N SER A 146 3.32 8.57 -9.99
CA SER A 146 3.17 8.40 -8.53
C SER A 146 3.56 9.64 -7.73
N GLY A 147 3.29 9.61 -6.41
CA GLY A 147 3.76 10.63 -5.47
C GLY A 147 5.27 10.80 -5.51
N SER A 148 6.03 9.70 -5.41
CA SER A 148 7.49 9.73 -5.48
C SER A 148 8.02 10.28 -6.81
N TRP A 149 7.35 9.99 -7.92
CA TRP A 149 7.74 10.54 -9.22
C TRP A 149 7.54 12.05 -9.30
N PHE A 150 6.40 12.55 -8.82
CA PHE A 150 6.14 13.99 -8.73
C PHE A 150 7.07 14.67 -7.74
N GLY A 151 7.29 14.07 -6.57
CA GLY A 151 8.20 14.60 -5.55
C GLY A 151 9.63 14.75 -6.05
N LYS A 152 10.18 13.74 -6.74
CA LYS A 152 11.50 13.84 -7.40
C LYS A 152 11.57 15.02 -8.39
N ARG A 153 10.53 15.21 -9.18
CA ARG A 153 10.47 16.31 -10.16
C ARG A 153 10.36 17.67 -9.48
N LEU A 154 9.53 17.76 -8.44
CA LEU A 154 9.33 18.99 -7.66
C LEU A 154 10.63 19.40 -6.97
N LEU A 155 11.29 18.49 -6.24
CA LEU A 155 12.57 18.76 -5.58
C LEU A 155 13.65 19.18 -6.58
N ARG A 156 13.77 18.49 -7.70
CA ARG A 156 14.73 18.85 -8.74
C ARG A 156 14.46 20.24 -9.32
N ALA A 157 13.19 20.57 -9.60
CA ALA A 157 12.82 21.88 -10.11
C ALA A 157 13.05 22.99 -9.07
N PHE A 158 12.78 22.73 -7.80
CA PHE A 158 13.07 23.62 -6.69
C PHE A 158 14.57 23.91 -6.57
N LEU A 159 15.40 22.88 -6.46
CA LEU A 159 16.86 23.02 -6.31
C LEU A 159 17.53 23.68 -7.52
N TYR A 160 17.00 23.46 -8.73
CA TYR A 160 17.48 24.10 -9.94
C TYR A 160 16.86 25.48 -10.19
N LYS A 161 16.05 26.01 -9.24
CA LYS A 161 15.37 27.31 -9.34
C LYS A 161 14.52 27.45 -10.61
N LYS A 162 13.84 26.36 -11.00
CA LYS A 162 13.00 26.27 -12.20
C LYS A 162 11.50 26.34 -11.88
N LEU A 163 11.13 26.43 -10.62
CA LEU A 163 9.73 26.62 -10.23
C LEU A 163 9.27 28.05 -10.51
N PRO A 164 8.00 28.25 -10.92
CA PRO A 164 7.36 29.56 -10.88
C PRO A 164 7.51 30.18 -9.48
N GLN A 165 7.66 31.52 -9.42
CA GLN A 165 8.01 32.22 -8.17
C GLN A 165 6.99 31.98 -7.04
N ASN A 166 5.70 31.94 -7.36
CA ASN A 166 4.66 31.61 -6.39
C ASN A 166 4.83 30.22 -5.80
N ILE A 167 5.02 29.19 -6.65
CA ILE A 167 5.23 27.80 -6.21
C ILE A 167 6.54 27.66 -5.41
N HIS A 168 7.59 28.38 -5.81
CA HIS A 168 8.85 28.40 -5.07
C HIS A 168 8.65 28.96 -3.65
N ASN A 169 7.93 30.07 -3.52
CA ASN A 169 7.67 30.70 -2.23
C ASN A 169 6.82 29.80 -1.33
N ASP A 170 5.78 29.16 -1.89
CA ASP A 170 4.93 28.23 -1.16
C ASP A 170 5.75 27.02 -0.67
N PHE A 171 6.62 26.47 -1.54
CA PHE A 171 7.50 25.35 -1.17
C PHE A 171 8.47 25.73 -0.03
N VAL A 172 9.07 26.92 -0.08
CA VAL A 172 9.95 27.40 0.99
C VAL A 172 9.18 27.60 2.30
N SER A 173 7.97 28.17 2.21
CA SER A 173 7.13 28.39 3.38
C SER A 173 6.68 27.09 4.06
N GLU A 174 6.35 26.09 3.27
CA GLU A 174 5.84 24.80 3.76
C GLU A 174 6.96 23.89 4.27
N PHE A 175 8.05 23.76 3.52
CA PHE A 175 9.07 22.75 3.79
C PHE A 175 10.38 23.33 4.33
N GLY A 176 10.77 24.54 3.96
CA GLY A 176 12.01 25.19 4.42
C GLY A 176 13.30 24.38 4.19
N LEU A 177 13.33 23.49 3.18
CA LEU A 177 14.41 22.54 2.96
C LEU A 177 15.62 23.20 2.29
N SER A 178 16.79 22.97 2.87
CA SER A 178 18.09 23.22 2.22
C SER A 178 18.54 22.02 1.36
N LEU A 179 19.53 22.24 0.50
CA LEU A 179 20.18 21.15 -0.24
C LEU A 179 20.76 20.10 0.69
N THR A 180 21.28 20.51 1.83
CA THR A 180 21.83 19.59 2.84
C THR A 180 20.75 18.70 3.44
N ASP A 181 19.57 19.26 3.73
CA ASP A 181 18.43 18.49 4.26
C ASP A 181 17.93 17.48 3.23
N VAL A 182 17.79 17.90 1.98
CA VAL A 182 17.40 17.02 0.88
C VAL A 182 18.38 15.86 0.70
N ASN A 183 19.70 16.17 0.67
CA ASN A 183 20.72 15.13 0.52
C ASN A 183 20.70 14.14 1.69
N LYS A 184 20.55 14.62 2.92
CA LYS A 184 20.43 13.75 4.09
C LYS A 184 19.25 12.80 3.94
N ARG A 185 18.05 13.30 3.60
CA ARG A 185 16.84 12.52 3.45
C ARG A 185 16.89 11.51 2.28
N LEU A 186 17.57 11.87 1.19
CA LEU A 186 17.67 10.99 0.02
C LEU A 186 18.74 9.91 0.16
N TYR A 187 19.86 10.19 0.85
CA TYR A 187 21.03 9.31 0.84
C TYR A 187 21.39 8.70 2.18
N THR A 188 20.79 9.19 3.28
CA THR A 188 21.10 8.72 4.62
C THR A 188 19.91 8.09 5.31
N ASP A 189 18.70 8.56 5.03
CA ASP A 189 17.49 8.03 5.67
C ASP A 189 17.12 6.65 5.06
N PRO A 190 16.55 5.74 5.86
CA PRO A 190 16.29 4.37 5.42
C PRO A 190 15.16 4.25 4.38
N ASN A 191 14.27 5.24 4.29
CA ASN A 191 13.08 5.22 3.42
C ASN A 191 12.98 6.50 2.59
N PRO A 192 13.89 6.75 1.63
CA PRO A 192 13.89 7.97 0.83
C PRO A 192 12.63 8.16 -0.03
N ASN A 193 11.98 7.07 -0.41
CA ASN A 193 10.70 7.09 -1.15
C ASN A 193 9.55 7.69 -0.37
N VAL A 194 9.58 7.65 0.97
CA VAL A 194 8.55 8.29 1.81
C VAL A 194 8.75 9.81 1.88
N PHE A 195 9.98 10.26 1.70
CA PHE A 195 10.29 11.69 1.63
C PHE A 195 9.90 12.28 0.26
N LEU A 196 9.99 11.47 -0.79
CA LEU A 196 9.63 11.87 -2.15
C LEU A 196 8.12 11.86 -2.35
#